data_66df08fa7a41ef852fcf50f5f7f14932
#
_entry.id   66df08fa7a41ef852fcf50f5f7f14932
#
_cell.length_a   1.000
_cell.length_b   1.000
_cell.length_c   1.000
_cell.angle_alpha   90.00
_cell.angle_beta   90.00
_cell.angle_gamma   90.00
#
_symmetry.space_group_name_H-M   'P 1'
#
loop_
_entity.id
_entity.type
_entity.pdbx_description
1 polymer ?
#
loop_
_entity_poly.entity_id
_entity_poly.type
_entity_poly.pdbx_seq_one_letter_code
_entity_poly.pdbx_strand_id
1 'polypeptide(L)'
;MENLELKPFEVSQDDLDDACDFVTEFCEELEEHKGRLTGTHEETATARLIRDRLHNETNARVRLEAYKARPIEGRGSLSLLGIWYALCIALYFVSFVKHDISAVILTIFSLVLFLAGSVAIILLFIGKGGKLANILPKKVSYNVVSERCPSCCEASKERTVIICTNHDAVLGNALYDFARLRKSALIVVPISVFLFIASCIVKAVLAEQITHIATITTLTIVPFLSAMAGIAVLITHFSLSKKHARDRGGVATSVALATYAYFVENPHLLPNDVRIVFASFGGENSAHGGSRAFVKAHTEFGNAKVLAISDILDNNFAIYTGDHFLKIKHSQKVLDAISMSARERDVLLKTYDNKSLINKLSCLHGSISNAFAEANIHSATITAKHREAIEGIVRRDDVAKLFALSVTAVNHLMEE
;
A
#
# COMPACT_ATOMS: atom_id res chain seq x y z
N MET A 1 -5.53 -2.89 48.27
CA MET A 1 -5.11 -2.79 46.84
C MET A 1 -4.90 -1.31 46.61
N GLU A 2 -3.66 -0.86 46.74
CA GLU A 2 -3.30 0.52 46.36
C GLU A 2 -3.50 0.64 44.86
N ASN A 3 -4.29 1.63 44.46
CA ASN A 3 -4.34 2.08 43.08
C ASN A 3 -2.93 2.63 42.78
N LEU A 4 -2.08 1.83 42.18
CA LEU A 4 -0.92 2.33 41.48
C LEU A 4 -1.48 3.14 40.30
N GLU A 5 -1.65 4.44 40.52
CA GLU A 5 -1.76 5.40 39.43
C GLU A 5 -0.46 5.26 38.61
N LEU A 6 -0.51 4.49 37.53
CA LEU A 6 0.55 4.45 36.54
C LEU A 6 0.74 5.90 36.10
N LYS A 7 1.90 6.49 36.42
CA LYS A 7 2.25 7.80 35.90
C LYS A 7 2.18 7.71 34.39
N PRO A 8 1.46 8.62 33.73
CA PRO A 8 1.41 8.62 32.27
C PRO A 8 2.85 8.71 31.73
N PHE A 9 3.16 7.90 30.75
CA PHE A 9 4.43 7.95 30.07
C PHE A 9 4.57 9.34 29.43
N GLU A 10 5.57 10.12 29.82
CA GLU A 10 5.76 11.48 29.33
C GLU A 10 6.97 11.52 28.36
N VAL A 11 6.74 12.07 27.17
CA VAL A 11 7.80 12.48 26.23
C VAL A 11 8.11 13.93 26.54
N SER A 12 9.37 14.27 26.75
CA SER A 12 9.75 15.65 27.08
C SER A 12 9.53 16.59 25.88
N GLN A 13 9.44 17.90 26.14
CA GLN A 13 9.31 18.87 25.05
C GLN A 13 10.58 18.90 24.19
N ASP A 14 11.75 18.73 24.80
CA ASP A 14 13.02 18.67 24.08
C ASP A 14 13.06 17.47 23.12
N ASP A 15 12.60 16.28 23.56
CA ASP A 15 12.50 15.09 22.69
C ASP A 15 11.54 15.31 21.50
N LEU A 16 10.45 16.07 21.73
CA LEU A 16 9.50 16.42 20.66
C LEU A 16 10.13 17.36 19.64
N ASP A 17 10.87 18.34 20.09
CA ASP A 17 11.53 19.32 19.23
C ASP A 17 12.65 18.66 18.42
N ASP A 18 13.48 17.83 19.06
CA ASP A 18 14.53 17.05 18.39
C ASP A 18 13.95 16.09 17.34
N ALA A 19 12.86 15.40 17.66
CA ALA A 19 12.19 14.53 16.71
C ALA A 19 11.61 15.32 15.52
N CYS A 20 11.06 16.52 15.74
CA CYS A 20 10.56 17.36 14.67
C CYS A 20 11.66 17.85 13.75
N ASP A 21 12.81 18.25 14.29
CA ASP A 21 13.97 18.69 13.51
C ASP A 21 14.53 17.51 12.70
N PHE A 22 14.70 16.35 13.32
CA PHE A 22 15.11 15.13 12.64
C PHE A 22 14.17 14.76 11.49
N VAL A 23 12.85 14.76 11.73
CA VAL A 23 11.86 14.41 10.71
C VAL A 23 11.90 15.39 9.55
N THR A 24 12.06 16.68 9.81
CA THR A 24 12.14 17.73 8.79
C THR A 24 13.37 17.51 7.92
N GLU A 25 14.55 17.40 8.52
CA GLU A 25 15.81 17.18 7.84
C GLU A 25 15.77 15.91 6.98
N PHE A 26 15.32 14.80 7.57
CA PHE A 26 15.30 13.53 6.87
C PHE A 26 14.24 13.47 5.74
N CYS A 27 13.14 14.19 5.88
CA CYS A 27 12.18 14.34 4.77
C CYS A 27 12.81 15.09 3.58
N GLU A 28 13.60 16.14 3.84
CA GLU A 28 14.33 16.87 2.80
C GLU A 28 15.33 15.96 2.07
N GLU A 29 16.11 15.16 2.80
CA GLU A 29 17.02 14.17 2.21
C GLU A 29 16.26 13.13 1.37
N LEU A 30 15.09 12.66 1.83
CA LEU A 30 14.26 11.71 1.09
C LEU A 30 13.68 12.32 -0.19
N GLU A 31 13.43 13.63 -0.21
CA GLU A 31 12.92 14.32 -1.41
C GLU A 31 13.95 14.37 -2.55
N GLU A 32 15.25 14.30 -2.28
CA GLU A 32 16.29 14.21 -3.30
C GLU A 32 16.16 12.93 -4.14
N HIS A 33 15.61 11.87 -3.55
CA HIS A 33 15.41 10.56 -4.18
C HIS A 33 13.98 10.41 -4.75
N LYS A 34 13.52 11.39 -5.54
CA LYS A 34 12.20 11.33 -6.19
C LYS A 34 12.09 10.10 -7.11
N GLY A 35 10.92 9.47 -7.12
CA GLY A 35 10.68 8.35 -8.03
C GLY A 35 11.10 6.97 -7.51
N ARG A 36 11.10 6.76 -6.19
CA ARG A 36 11.43 5.51 -5.48
C ARG A 36 10.46 4.36 -5.78
N LEU A 37 10.31 4.04 -7.07
CA LEU A 37 9.45 2.93 -7.48
C LEU A 37 10.15 1.59 -7.24
N THR A 38 9.37 0.57 -6.94
CA THR A 38 9.84 -0.79 -6.64
C THR A 38 10.90 -1.27 -7.65
N GLY A 39 12.08 -1.63 -7.15
CA GLY A 39 13.20 -2.17 -7.93
C GLY A 39 13.89 -1.14 -8.83
N THR A 40 13.83 0.15 -8.47
CA THR A 40 14.60 1.22 -9.12
C THR A 40 15.88 1.53 -8.35
N HIS A 41 16.77 2.27 -9.01
CA HIS A 41 17.99 2.76 -8.36
C HIS A 41 17.67 3.71 -7.20
N GLU A 42 16.66 4.55 -7.38
CA GLU A 42 16.20 5.53 -6.39
C GLU A 42 15.66 4.85 -5.13
N GLU A 43 14.91 3.74 -5.27
CA GLU A 43 14.47 2.92 -4.11
C GLU A 43 15.67 2.34 -3.37
N THR A 44 16.64 1.78 -4.10
CA THR A 44 17.86 1.22 -3.51
C THR A 44 18.71 2.29 -2.82
N ALA A 45 18.82 3.49 -3.40
CA ALA A 45 19.52 4.61 -2.79
C ALA A 45 18.83 5.04 -1.49
N THR A 46 17.49 5.13 -1.50
CA THR A 46 16.71 5.44 -0.30
C THR A 46 16.88 4.38 0.80
N ALA A 47 16.89 3.09 0.45
CA ALA A 47 17.12 2.04 1.43
C ALA A 47 18.54 2.16 2.07
N ARG A 48 19.54 2.57 1.30
CA ARG A 48 20.88 2.87 1.83
C ARG A 48 20.90 4.10 2.71
N LEU A 49 20.23 5.17 2.29
CA LEU A 49 20.11 6.40 3.08
C LEU A 49 19.48 6.10 4.45
N ILE A 50 18.37 5.36 4.49
CA ILE A 50 17.73 4.95 5.75
C ILE A 50 18.68 4.12 6.60
N ARG A 51 19.41 3.16 6.00
CA ARG A 51 20.40 2.34 6.70
C ARG A 51 21.48 3.21 7.35
N ASP A 52 22.04 4.14 6.58
CA ASP A 52 23.17 4.95 7.00
C ASP A 52 22.72 5.96 8.08
N ARG A 53 21.57 6.58 7.90
CA ARG A 53 20.99 7.47 8.90
C ARG A 53 20.70 6.72 10.21
N LEU A 54 20.05 5.56 10.13
CA LEU A 54 19.73 4.75 11.30
C LEU A 54 21.00 4.26 12.04
N HIS A 55 22.04 3.90 11.29
CA HIS A 55 23.32 3.53 11.88
C HIS A 55 23.99 4.71 12.61
N ASN A 56 23.96 5.89 12.02
CA ASN A 56 24.57 7.09 12.59
C ASN A 56 23.86 7.54 13.88
N GLU A 57 22.53 7.50 13.89
CA GLU A 57 21.74 7.91 15.06
C GLU A 57 21.82 6.89 16.21
N THR A 58 21.82 5.61 15.92
CA THR A 58 21.64 4.58 16.95
C THR A 58 22.87 3.75 17.24
N ASN A 59 23.92 3.83 16.41
CA ASN A 59 25.06 2.90 16.41
C ASN A 59 24.63 1.41 16.33
N ALA A 60 23.38 1.15 15.95
CA ALA A 60 22.84 -0.18 15.83
C ALA A 60 23.31 -0.89 14.54
N ARG A 61 23.30 -2.21 14.55
CA ARG A 61 23.55 -2.99 13.34
C ARG A 61 22.34 -2.96 12.44
N VAL A 62 22.45 -2.31 11.29
CA VAL A 62 21.39 -2.21 10.29
C VAL A 62 21.69 -3.13 9.10
N ARG A 63 20.72 -3.93 8.70
CA ARG A 63 20.81 -4.88 7.59
C ARG A 63 19.96 -4.42 6.41
N LEU A 64 20.49 -4.59 5.20
CA LEU A 64 19.72 -4.52 3.96
C LEU A 64 19.35 -5.94 3.52
N GLU A 65 18.09 -6.26 3.52
CA GLU A 65 17.59 -7.58 3.15
C GLU A 65 17.05 -7.56 1.73
N ALA A 66 17.84 -8.14 0.81
CA ALA A 66 17.47 -8.20 -0.60
C ALA A 66 16.41 -9.26 -0.86
N TYR A 67 15.39 -8.91 -1.64
CA TYR A 67 14.39 -9.87 -2.11
C TYR A 67 13.99 -9.58 -3.56
N LYS A 68 13.31 -10.53 -4.21
CA LYS A 68 12.83 -10.40 -5.60
C LYS A 68 11.42 -9.84 -5.61
N ALA A 69 11.30 -8.54 -5.84
CA ALA A 69 10.02 -7.85 -6.05
C ALA A 69 9.52 -8.00 -7.49
N ARG A 70 8.22 -7.82 -7.67
CA ARG A 70 7.56 -7.76 -8.99
C ARG A 70 6.90 -6.39 -9.16
N PRO A 71 7.58 -5.41 -9.77
CA PRO A 71 7.11 -4.01 -9.83
C PRO A 71 5.75 -3.83 -10.51
N ILE A 72 5.35 -4.77 -11.37
CA ILE A 72 4.07 -4.75 -12.08
C ILE A 72 2.94 -5.38 -11.26
N GLU A 73 3.24 -6.18 -10.23
CA GLU A 73 2.22 -6.73 -9.32
C GLU A 73 1.59 -5.58 -8.50
N GLY A 74 0.35 -5.72 -8.08
CA GLY A 74 -0.36 -4.62 -7.43
C GLY A 74 -0.84 -3.57 -8.45
N ARG A 75 -0.62 -2.30 -8.19
CA ARG A 75 -1.12 -1.18 -9.04
C ARG A 75 -0.66 -1.26 -10.48
N GLY A 76 0.56 -1.71 -10.72
CA GLY A 76 1.10 -1.85 -12.07
C GLY A 76 0.32 -2.82 -12.95
N SER A 77 -0.36 -3.81 -12.37
CA SER A 77 -1.16 -4.78 -13.12
C SER A 77 -2.41 -4.16 -13.78
N LEU A 78 -2.91 -3.04 -13.26
CA LEU A 78 -4.08 -2.38 -13.84
C LEU A 78 -3.79 -1.72 -15.21
N SER A 79 -2.53 -1.35 -15.46
CA SER A 79 -2.13 -0.93 -16.82
C SER A 79 -2.18 -2.11 -17.80
N LEU A 80 -1.88 -3.32 -17.34
CA LEU A 80 -2.04 -4.56 -18.16
C LEU A 80 -3.52 -4.81 -18.50
N LEU A 81 -4.44 -4.45 -17.60
CA LEU A 81 -5.88 -4.57 -17.88
C LEU A 81 -6.30 -3.69 -19.06
N GLY A 82 -5.74 -2.48 -19.18
CA GLY A 82 -6.00 -1.59 -20.32
C GLY A 82 -5.50 -2.19 -21.64
N ILE A 83 -4.28 -2.75 -21.65
CA ILE A 83 -3.70 -3.41 -22.83
C ILE A 83 -4.51 -4.65 -23.18
N TRP A 84 -4.85 -5.47 -22.19
CA TRP A 84 -5.66 -6.68 -22.38
C TRP A 84 -7.04 -6.36 -22.96
N TYR A 85 -7.68 -5.32 -22.44
CA TYR A 85 -8.96 -4.85 -22.94
C TYR A 85 -8.85 -4.40 -24.40
N ALA A 86 -7.79 -3.68 -24.76
CA ALA A 86 -7.53 -3.27 -26.14
C ALA A 86 -7.41 -4.49 -27.09
N LEU A 87 -6.70 -5.54 -26.67
CA LEU A 87 -6.58 -6.77 -27.45
C LEU A 87 -7.93 -7.48 -27.64
N CYS A 88 -8.74 -7.57 -26.58
CA CYS A 88 -10.06 -8.18 -26.67
C CYS A 88 -11.01 -7.40 -27.58
N ILE A 89 -10.99 -6.07 -27.52
CA ILE A 89 -11.75 -5.20 -28.42
C ILE A 89 -11.28 -5.38 -29.87
N ALA A 90 -9.98 -5.48 -30.13
CA ALA A 90 -9.48 -5.73 -31.48
C ALA A 90 -10.01 -7.05 -32.03
N LEU A 91 -10.00 -8.12 -31.23
CA LEU A 91 -10.59 -9.42 -31.61
C LEU A 91 -12.09 -9.31 -31.89
N TYR A 92 -12.82 -8.56 -31.07
CA TYR A 92 -14.24 -8.28 -31.29
C TYR A 92 -14.47 -7.58 -32.65
N PHE A 93 -13.63 -6.61 -33.05
CA PHE A 93 -13.75 -5.96 -34.35
C PHE A 93 -13.37 -6.85 -35.51
N VAL A 94 -12.36 -7.72 -35.37
CA VAL A 94 -12.03 -8.72 -36.39
C VAL A 94 -13.23 -9.62 -36.69
N SER A 95 -14.10 -9.89 -35.70
CA SER A 95 -15.30 -10.69 -35.91
C SER A 95 -16.35 -10.05 -36.84
N PHE A 96 -16.27 -8.74 -37.16
CA PHE A 96 -17.15 -8.07 -38.14
C PHE A 96 -16.69 -8.29 -39.59
N VAL A 97 -15.44 -8.66 -39.79
CA VAL A 97 -14.91 -8.97 -41.15
C VAL A 97 -15.40 -10.36 -41.63
N LYS A 98 -15.85 -11.19 -40.70
CA LYS A 98 -16.41 -12.53 -40.98
C LYS A 98 -17.93 -12.47 -40.98
N HIS A 99 -18.55 -13.19 -41.86
CA HIS A 99 -20.03 -13.20 -42.05
C HIS A 99 -20.67 -14.57 -41.80
N ASP A 100 -19.89 -15.49 -41.25
CA ASP A 100 -20.30 -16.87 -40.99
C ASP A 100 -20.23 -17.18 -39.48
N ILE A 101 -20.43 -18.44 -39.15
CA ILE A 101 -20.35 -18.94 -37.76
C ILE A 101 -19.03 -18.57 -37.08
N SER A 102 -17.96 -18.31 -37.86
CA SER A 102 -16.69 -17.85 -37.30
C SER A 102 -16.76 -16.48 -36.64
N ALA A 103 -17.68 -15.60 -37.06
CA ALA A 103 -17.94 -14.31 -36.42
C ALA A 103 -18.49 -14.49 -35.02
N VAL A 104 -19.39 -15.43 -34.82
CA VAL A 104 -19.97 -15.74 -33.49
C VAL A 104 -18.89 -16.34 -32.60
N ILE A 105 -18.15 -17.32 -33.12
CA ILE A 105 -17.05 -17.96 -32.37
C ILE A 105 -16.02 -16.92 -31.91
N LEU A 106 -15.57 -16.00 -32.77
CA LEU A 106 -14.62 -14.95 -32.43
C LEU A 106 -15.18 -13.97 -31.39
N THR A 107 -16.49 -13.65 -31.50
CA THR A 107 -17.15 -12.79 -30.50
C THR A 107 -17.18 -13.44 -29.11
N ILE A 108 -17.61 -14.71 -29.06
CA ILE A 108 -17.65 -15.49 -27.81
C ILE A 108 -16.23 -15.64 -27.23
N PHE A 109 -15.26 -15.97 -28.10
CA PHE A 109 -13.86 -16.10 -27.71
C PHE A 109 -13.29 -14.81 -27.14
N SER A 110 -13.58 -13.65 -27.78
CA SER A 110 -13.19 -12.34 -27.27
C SER A 110 -13.78 -12.06 -25.88
N LEU A 111 -15.05 -12.39 -25.66
CA LEU A 111 -15.72 -12.22 -24.37
C LEU A 111 -15.12 -13.13 -23.29
N VAL A 112 -14.94 -14.41 -23.57
CA VAL A 112 -14.34 -15.38 -22.64
C VAL A 112 -12.91 -14.98 -22.29
N LEU A 113 -12.13 -14.59 -23.29
CA LEU A 113 -10.75 -14.14 -23.12
C LEU A 113 -10.71 -12.87 -22.24
N PHE A 114 -11.61 -11.93 -22.49
CA PHE A 114 -11.72 -10.71 -21.68
C PHE A 114 -12.03 -11.02 -20.20
N LEU A 115 -13.03 -11.85 -19.94
CA LEU A 115 -13.42 -12.22 -18.58
C LEU A 115 -12.30 -12.97 -17.84
N ALA A 116 -11.72 -13.99 -18.48
CA ALA A 116 -10.65 -14.78 -17.90
C ALA A 116 -9.40 -13.94 -17.59
N GLY A 117 -8.98 -13.10 -18.54
CA GLY A 117 -7.81 -12.23 -18.35
C GLY A 117 -8.06 -11.14 -17.33
N SER A 118 -9.28 -10.57 -17.29
CA SER A 118 -9.64 -9.58 -16.28
C SER A 118 -9.57 -10.16 -14.87
N VAL A 119 -10.08 -11.38 -14.65
CA VAL A 119 -9.97 -12.09 -13.38
C VAL A 119 -8.51 -12.32 -13.01
N ALA A 120 -7.70 -12.80 -13.97
CA ALA A 120 -6.27 -13.03 -13.75
C ALA A 120 -5.52 -11.75 -13.34
N ILE A 121 -5.79 -10.64 -14.02
CA ILE A 121 -5.17 -9.34 -13.74
C ILE A 121 -5.66 -8.77 -12.37
N ILE A 122 -6.94 -8.96 -12.04
CA ILE A 122 -7.46 -8.58 -10.71
C ILE A 122 -6.77 -9.39 -9.61
N LEU A 123 -6.53 -10.69 -9.82
CA LEU A 123 -5.78 -11.50 -8.86
C LEU A 123 -4.33 -11.01 -8.69
N LEU A 124 -3.67 -10.58 -9.77
CA LEU A 124 -2.36 -9.94 -9.69
C LEU A 124 -2.42 -8.61 -8.93
N PHE A 125 -3.48 -7.84 -9.14
CA PHE A 125 -3.68 -6.56 -8.48
C PHE A 125 -3.80 -6.70 -6.96
N ILE A 126 -4.55 -7.69 -6.47
CA ILE A 126 -4.72 -7.95 -5.02
C ILE A 126 -3.58 -8.80 -4.42
N GLY A 127 -2.53 -9.09 -5.19
CA GLY A 127 -1.38 -9.88 -4.73
C GLY A 127 -1.67 -11.36 -4.51
N LYS A 128 -2.76 -11.87 -5.08
CA LYS A 128 -3.14 -13.31 -5.05
C LYS A 128 -2.92 -14.02 -6.40
N GLY A 129 -2.05 -13.47 -7.23
CA GLY A 129 -1.73 -14.01 -8.56
C GLY A 129 -1.04 -15.37 -8.55
N GLY A 130 -0.47 -15.83 -7.45
CA GLY A 130 0.13 -17.16 -7.32
C GLY A 130 1.15 -17.48 -8.42
N LYS A 131 0.92 -18.58 -9.18
CA LYS A 131 1.81 -18.99 -10.28
C LYS A 131 1.84 -17.96 -11.42
N LEU A 132 0.74 -17.25 -11.64
CA LEU A 132 0.65 -16.22 -12.69
C LEU A 132 1.61 -15.05 -12.41
N ALA A 133 1.77 -14.66 -11.13
CA ALA A 133 2.72 -13.62 -10.75
C ALA A 133 4.18 -13.99 -11.09
N ASN A 134 4.50 -15.28 -11.25
CA ASN A 134 5.85 -15.71 -11.62
C ASN A 134 6.25 -15.37 -13.07
N ILE A 135 5.28 -15.08 -13.94
CA ILE A 135 5.49 -14.67 -15.33
C ILE A 135 5.96 -13.20 -15.37
N LEU A 136 5.60 -12.39 -14.36
CA LEU A 136 5.99 -10.99 -14.30
C LEU A 136 7.50 -10.82 -14.10
N PRO A 137 8.09 -9.75 -14.69
CA PRO A 137 9.50 -9.46 -14.51
C PRO A 137 9.80 -9.19 -13.03
N LYS A 138 10.92 -9.73 -12.56
CA LYS A 138 11.40 -9.59 -11.18
C LYS A 138 12.54 -8.58 -11.17
N LYS A 139 12.56 -7.74 -10.14
CA LYS A 139 13.66 -6.84 -9.81
C LYS A 139 14.06 -7.04 -8.35
N VAL A 140 15.31 -6.67 -8.03
CA VAL A 140 15.75 -6.66 -6.64
C VAL A 140 15.21 -5.43 -5.95
N SER A 141 14.65 -5.60 -4.78
CA SER A 141 14.25 -4.55 -3.84
C SER A 141 14.83 -4.91 -2.47
N TYR A 142 14.84 -3.95 -1.55
CA TYR A 142 15.48 -4.10 -0.25
C TYR A 142 14.56 -3.69 0.87
N ASN A 143 14.54 -4.48 1.94
CA ASN A 143 14.04 -4.06 3.23
C ASN A 143 15.22 -3.58 4.08
N VAL A 144 14.99 -2.55 4.90
CA VAL A 144 15.95 -2.08 5.89
C VAL A 144 15.50 -2.58 7.24
N VAL A 145 16.35 -3.34 7.94
CA VAL A 145 15.99 -3.95 9.22
C VAL A 145 17.06 -3.64 10.25
N SER A 146 16.65 -3.17 11.41
CA SER A 146 17.48 -3.00 12.59
C SER A 146 16.80 -3.60 13.80
N GLU A 147 17.57 -4.18 14.69
CA GLU A 147 17.07 -4.77 15.92
C GLU A 147 17.93 -4.39 17.12
N ARG A 148 17.27 -4.10 18.23
CA ARG A 148 17.90 -3.92 19.52
C ARG A 148 17.36 -4.94 20.49
N CYS A 149 18.25 -5.79 20.99
CA CYS A 149 17.96 -6.79 22.00
C CYS A 149 18.67 -6.39 23.29
N PRO A 150 18.03 -6.44 24.43
CA PRO A 150 18.72 -6.30 25.71
C PRO A 150 19.76 -7.40 25.90
N SER A 151 20.88 -7.07 26.54
CA SER A 151 22.08 -7.93 26.64
C SER A 151 21.90 -9.26 27.36
N CYS A 152 20.76 -9.52 27.96
CA CYS A 152 20.49 -10.66 28.85
C CYS A 152 19.26 -11.50 28.45
N CYS A 153 18.74 -11.36 27.23
CA CYS A 153 17.54 -12.12 26.82
C CYS A 153 17.86 -13.58 26.50
N GLU A 154 17.21 -14.49 27.22
CA GLU A 154 17.01 -15.86 26.76
C GLU A 154 15.99 -15.84 25.61
N ALA A 155 16.39 -16.29 24.44
CA ALA A 155 15.59 -16.25 23.20
C ALA A 155 14.15 -16.85 23.34
N SER A 156 13.88 -17.63 24.37
CA SER A 156 12.60 -18.31 24.59
C SER A 156 11.54 -17.47 25.31
N LYS A 157 11.91 -16.32 25.90
CA LYS A 157 11.01 -15.45 26.69
C LYS A 157 10.87 -14.04 26.13
N GLU A 158 11.38 -13.81 24.95
CA GLU A 158 11.50 -12.49 24.37
C GLU A 158 10.20 -12.04 23.72
N ARG A 159 9.66 -10.94 24.23
CA ARG A 159 8.57 -10.20 23.57
C ARG A 159 9.17 -9.32 22.48
N THR A 160 8.53 -9.26 21.33
CA THR A 160 9.03 -8.45 20.22
C THR A 160 8.01 -7.39 19.83
N VAL A 161 8.47 -6.14 19.75
CA VAL A 161 7.70 -5.03 19.20
C VAL A 161 8.40 -4.58 17.91
N ILE A 162 7.65 -4.52 16.81
CA ILE A 162 8.16 -4.09 15.50
C ILE A 162 7.53 -2.76 15.13
N ILE A 163 8.36 -1.76 14.88
CA ILE A 163 7.97 -0.49 14.29
C ILE A 163 8.27 -0.58 12.80
N CYS A 164 7.25 -0.47 11.96
CA CYS A 164 7.48 -0.62 10.54
C CYS A 164 6.83 0.48 9.68
N THR A 165 7.43 0.68 8.52
CA THR A 165 7.03 1.69 7.53
C THR A 165 7.38 1.20 6.13
N ASN A 166 7.13 2.04 5.11
CA ASN A 166 7.58 1.78 3.74
C ASN A 166 8.28 3.00 3.16
N HIS A 167 9.31 2.75 2.37
CA HIS A 167 10.11 3.80 1.72
C HIS A 167 9.94 3.85 0.20
N ASP A 168 9.16 2.96 -0.39
CA ASP A 168 8.86 3.01 -1.82
C ASP A 168 7.77 4.04 -2.12
N ALA A 169 7.89 4.69 -3.28
CA ALA A 169 6.91 5.64 -3.77
C ALA A 169 5.74 4.93 -4.48
N VAL A 170 4.59 5.54 -4.41
CA VAL A 170 3.40 5.11 -5.17
C VAL A 170 3.53 5.55 -6.62
N LEU A 171 3.16 4.66 -7.55
CA LEU A 171 2.95 5.04 -8.94
C LEU A 171 1.96 6.21 -8.99
N GLY A 172 2.47 7.39 -9.32
CA GLY A 172 1.67 8.58 -9.51
C GLY A 172 1.10 8.63 -10.92
N ASN A 173 0.09 9.45 -11.09
CA ASN A 173 -0.57 9.67 -12.36
C ASN A 173 -0.98 11.14 -12.49
N ALA A 174 -0.79 11.71 -13.66
CA ALA A 174 -1.25 13.07 -13.98
C ALA A 174 -2.75 13.28 -13.71
N LEU A 175 -3.57 12.23 -13.83
CA LEU A 175 -5.01 12.27 -13.52
C LEU A 175 -5.32 12.30 -12.02
N TYR A 176 -4.39 11.90 -11.16
CA TYR A 176 -4.58 12.02 -9.70
C TYR A 176 -4.56 13.47 -9.24
N ASP A 177 -3.91 14.34 -9.99
CA ASP A 177 -3.86 15.79 -9.71
C ASP A 177 -5.23 16.45 -9.90
N PHE A 178 -6.12 15.76 -10.62
CA PHE A 178 -7.50 16.19 -10.83
C PHE A 178 -8.47 15.26 -10.09
N ALA A 179 -8.86 15.61 -8.86
CA ALA A 179 -9.79 14.80 -8.04
C ALA A 179 -11.11 14.47 -8.78
N ARG A 180 -11.58 15.35 -9.67
CA ARG A 180 -12.76 15.12 -10.53
C ARG A 180 -12.54 13.99 -11.54
N LEU A 181 -11.36 13.91 -12.15
CA LEU A 181 -11.04 12.87 -13.15
C LEU A 181 -10.88 11.49 -12.49
N ARG A 182 -10.38 11.43 -11.24
CA ARG A 182 -10.33 10.19 -10.48
C ARG A 182 -11.71 9.61 -10.20
N LYS A 183 -12.69 10.46 -9.82
CA LYS A 183 -14.09 10.04 -9.62
C LYS A 183 -14.72 9.55 -10.93
N SER A 184 -14.43 10.22 -12.06
CA SER A 184 -14.93 9.80 -13.36
C SER A 184 -14.36 8.43 -13.80
N ALA A 185 -13.10 8.12 -13.48
CA ALA A 185 -12.51 6.83 -13.80
C ALA A 185 -13.27 5.65 -13.16
N LEU A 186 -13.74 5.82 -11.92
CA LEU A 186 -14.54 4.80 -11.22
C LEU A 186 -15.93 4.57 -11.84
N ILE A 187 -16.39 5.47 -12.70
CA ILE A 187 -17.66 5.37 -13.42
C ILE A 187 -17.42 4.93 -14.87
N VAL A 188 -16.46 5.54 -15.53
CA VAL A 188 -16.17 5.30 -16.96
C VAL A 188 -15.73 3.87 -17.23
N VAL A 189 -14.82 3.31 -16.41
CA VAL A 189 -14.32 1.95 -16.64
C VAL A 189 -15.42 0.88 -16.48
N PRO A 190 -16.22 0.83 -15.40
CA PRO A 190 -17.32 -0.14 -15.30
C PRO A 190 -18.37 0.00 -16.40
N ILE A 191 -18.74 1.24 -16.78
CA ILE A 191 -19.68 1.45 -17.88
C ILE A 191 -19.10 0.95 -19.19
N SER A 192 -17.85 1.24 -19.48
CA SER A 192 -17.16 0.76 -20.68
C SER A 192 -17.14 -0.79 -20.74
N VAL A 193 -16.79 -1.44 -19.66
CA VAL A 193 -16.78 -2.90 -19.53
C VAL A 193 -18.19 -3.48 -19.73
N PHE A 194 -19.18 -2.88 -19.10
CA PHE A 194 -20.58 -3.31 -19.25
C PHE A 194 -21.06 -3.21 -20.69
N LEU A 195 -20.81 -2.09 -21.36
CA LEU A 195 -21.20 -1.88 -22.75
C LEU A 195 -20.50 -2.85 -23.70
N PHE A 196 -19.22 -3.18 -23.44
CA PHE A 196 -18.49 -4.18 -24.21
C PHE A 196 -19.10 -5.57 -24.04
N ILE A 197 -19.36 -6.01 -22.81
CA ILE A 197 -19.98 -7.31 -22.52
C ILE A 197 -21.37 -7.38 -23.16
N ALA A 198 -22.19 -6.34 -22.99
CA ALA A 198 -23.52 -6.27 -23.59
C ALA A 198 -23.47 -6.37 -25.12
N SER A 199 -22.54 -5.65 -25.76
CA SER A 199 -22.34 -5.70 -27.22
C SER A 199 -21.92 -7.09 -27.70
N CYS A 200 -21.04 -7.79 -26.97
CA CYS A 200 -20.66 -9.17 -27.30
C CYS A 200 -21.87 -10.12 -27.22
N ILE A 201 -22.69 -10.00 -26.15
CA ILE A 201 -23.88 -10.86 -25.96
C ILE A 201 -24.89 -10.59 -27.07
N VAL A 202 -25.25 -9.32 -27.30
CA VAL A 202 -26.20 -8.94 -28.35
C VAL A 202 -25.76 -9.42 -29.71
N LYS A 203 -24.47 -9.26 -30.06
CA LYS A 203 -23.91 -9.72 -31.30
C LYS A 203 -23.96 -11.25 -31.42
N ALA A 204 -23.65 -11.98 -30.35
CA ALA A 204 -23.69 -13.44 -30.36
C ALA A 204 -25.11 -14.01 -30.52
N VAL A 205 -26.10 -13.37 -29.85
CA VAL A 205 -27.50 -13.81 -29.88
C VAL A 205 -28.21 -13.45 -31.21
N LEU A 206 -27.91 -12.24 -31.72
CA LEU A 206 -28.58 -11.73 -32.92
C LEU A 206 -27.77 -11.96 -34.20
N ALA A 207 -26.77 -12.84 -34.20
CA ALA A 207 -25.83 -13.00 -35.30
C ALA A 207 -26.48 -13.21 -36.66
N GLU A 208 -27.59 -13.98 -36.73
CA GLU A 208 -28.33 -14.24 -37.97
C GLU A 208 -29.26 -13.08 -38.36
N GLN A 209 -29.63 -12.19 -37.43
CA GLN A 209 -30.57 -11.10 -37.63
C GLN A 209 -29.89 -9.75 -37.88
N ILE A 210 -28.56 -9.67 -37.76
CA ILE A 210 -27.79 -8.43 -37.93
C ILE A 210 -27.60 -8.14 -39.43
N THR A 211 -28.70 -7.79 -40.09
CA THR A 211 -28.67 -7.35 -41.51
C THR A 211 -28.87 -5.83 -41.63
N HIS A 212 -29.40 -5.18 -40.60
CA HIS A 212 -29.66 -3.75 -40.64
C HIS A 212 -28.39 -2.95 -40.36
N ILE A 213 -28.06 -1.99 -41.23
CA ILE A 213 -26.92 -1.09 -41.12
C ILE A 213 -26.91 -0.35 -39.78
N ALA A 214 -28.06 0.10 -39.30
CA ALA A 214 -28.17 0.79 -38.02
C ALA A 214 -27.73 -0.11 -36.84
N THR A 215 -28.09 -1.39 -36.82
CA THR A 215 -27.69 -2.35 -35.79
C THR A 215 -26.18 -2.61 -35.83
N ILE A 216 -25.62 -2.85 -37.06
CA ILE A 216 -24.17 -3.02 -37.24
C ILE A 216 -23.41 -1.79 -36.76
N THR A 217 -23.87 -0.59 -37.15
CA THR A 217 -23.25 0.68 -36.76
C THR A 217 -23.27 0.85 -35.22
N THR A 218 -24.40 0.59 -34.57
CA THR A 218 -24.53 0.69 -33.11
C THR A 218 -23.61 -0.29 -32.38
N LEU A 219 -23.59 -1.56 -32.82
CA LEU A 219 -22.73 -2.60 -32.23
C LEU A 219 -21.22 -2.36 -32.49
N THR A 220 -20.88 -1.50 -33.43
CA THR A 220 -19.49 -1.13 -33.73
C THR A 220 -19.08 0.14 -32.98
N ILE A 221 -19.86 1.22 -33.12
CA ILE A 221 -19.50 2.54 -32.60
C ILE A 221 -19.59 2.59 -31.06
N VAL A 222 -20.66 2.05 -30.47
CA VAL A 222 -20.83 2.12 -29.00
C VAL A 222 -19.72 1.41 -28.24
N PRO A 223 -19.37 0.14 -28.50
CA PRO A 223 -18.28 -0.51 -27.81
C PRO A 223 -16.92 0.11 -28.15
N PHE A 224 -16.73 0.65 -29.38
CA PHE A 224 -15.48 1.35 -29.72
C PHE A 224 -15.27 2.59 -28.89
N LEU A 225 -16.23 3.52 -28.87
CA LEU A 225 -16.11 4.77 -28.13
C LEU A 225 -16.01 4.52 -26.62
N SER A 226 -16.82 3.60 -26.11
CA SER A 226 -16.77 3.25 -24.69
C SER A 226 -15.45 2.59 -24.30
N ALA A 227 -14.92 1.69 -25.15
CA ALA A 227 -13.65 1.02 -24.92
C ALA A 227 -12.48 2.01 -24.98
N MET A 228 -12.46 2.90 -25.96
CA MET A 228 -11.43 3.95 -26.05
C MET A 228 -11.37 4.79 -24.77
N ALA A 229 -12.54 5.19 -24.23
CA ALA A 229 -12.60 5.89 -22.96
C ALA A 229 -12.09 5.04 -21.79
N GLY A 230 -12.53 3.79 -21.66
CA GLY A 230 -12.08 2.88 -20.61
C GLY A 230 -10.59 2.55 -20.68
N ILE A 231 -10.07 2.27 -21.87
CA ILE A 231 -8.64 1.97 -22.10
C ILE A 231 -7.78 3.21 -21.82
N ALA A 232 -8.20 4.38 -22.32
CA ALA A 232 -7.49 5.63 -22.05
C ALA A 232 -7.38 5.90 -20.55
N VAL A 233 -8.47 5.70 -19.80
CA VAL A 233 -8.47 5.84 -18.35
C VAL A 233 -7.55 4.81 -17.69
N LEU A 234 -7.61 3.53 -18.07
CA LEU A 234 -6.77 2.49 -17.48
C LEU A 234 -5.28 2.74 -17.75
N ILE A 235 -4.90 3.09 -18.97
CA ILE A 235 -3.50 3.35 -19.33
C ILE A 235 -3.00 4.63 -18.67
N THR A 236 -3.77 5.70 -18.69
CA THR A 236 -3.36 6.99 -18.11
C THR A 236 -3.40 6.97 -16.58
N HIS A 237 -4.34 6.27 -15.98
CA HIS A 237 -4.48 6.18 -14.53
C HIS A 237 -3.34 5.41 -13.85
N PHE A 238 -2.71 4.51 -14.57
CA PHE A 238 -1.66 3.61 -14.09
C PHE A 238 -0.35 3.76 -14.85
N SER A 239 0.01 5.01 -15.19
CA SER A 239 1.29 5.29 -15.83
C SER A 239 2.46 4.75 -14.99
N LEU A 240 3.31 3.96 -15.63
CA LEU A 240 4.56 3.46 -15.05
C LEU A 240 5.66 4.54 -15.09
N SER A 241 5.32 5.80 -15.33
CA SER A 241 6.28 6.88 -15.46
C SER A 241 6.83 7.31 -14.11
N LYS A 242 8.14 7.29 -13.97
CA LYS A 242 8.87 7.80 -12.80
C LYS A 242 8.59 9.29 -12.51
N LYS A 243 8.22 10.08 -13.54
CA LYS A 243 7.94 11.53 -13.41
C LYS A 243 6.73 11.83 -12.52
N HIS A 244 5.85 10.85 -12.34
CA HIS A 244 4.63 10.99 -11.57
C HIS A 244 4.65 10.10 -10.30
N ALA A 245 5.82 9.59 -9.92
CA ALA A 245 5.95 8.89 -8.65
C ALA A 245 5.70 9.88 -7.50
N ARG A 246 4.77 9.52 -6.61
CA ARG A 246 4.44 10.34 -5.44
C ARG A 246 5.08 9.75 -4.21
N ASP A 247 5.78 10.60 -3.50
CA ASP A 247 6.21 10.28 -2.16
C ASP A 247 5.01 10.34 -1.21
N ARG A 248 4.75 9.22 -0.57
CA ARG A 248 3.75 9.10 0.50
C ARG A 248 4.38 8.56 1.79
N GLY A 249 5.64 8.22 1.74
CA GLY A 249 6.33 7.54 2.83
C GLY A 249 7.29 8.42 3.61
N GLY A 250 7.66 9.61 3.13
CA GLY A 250 8.71 10.43 3.75
C GLY A 250 8.46 10.68 5.23
N VAL A 251 7.37 11.33 5.57
CA VAL A 251 7.03 11.63 6.99
C VAL A 251 6.82 10.36 7.79
N ALA A 252 6.12 9.35 7.24
CA ALA A 252 5.89 8.09 7.93
C ALA A 252 7.21 7.36 8.24
N THR A 253 8.12 7.33 7.27
CA THR A 253 9.44 6.70 7.43
C THR A 253 10.29 7.43 8.45
N SER A 254 10.32 8.76 8.39
CA SER A 254 11.08 9.62 9.32
C SER A 254 10.57 9.46 10.75
N VAL A 255 9.25 9.51 10.98
CA VAL A 255 8.65 9.34 12.31
C VAL A 255 8.86 7.92 12.83
N ALA A 256 8.72 6.88 12.00
CA ALA A 256 8.98 5.50 12.43
C ALA A 256 10.46 5.31 12.85
N LEU A 257 11.39 5.92 12.10
CA LEU A 257 12.82 5.90 12.43
C LEU A 257 13.11 6.66 13.71
N ALA A 258 12.59 7.89 13.87
CA ALA A 258 12.72 8.67 15.09
C ALA A 258 12.15 7.92 16.30
N THR A 259 10.99 7.28 16.16
CA THR A 259 10.38 6.47 17.23
C THR A 259 11.29 5.32 17.66
N TYR A 260 11.91 4.63 16.70
CA TYR A 260 12.84 3.54 17.00
C TYR A 260 14.12 4.08 17.66
N ALA A 261 14.72 5.16 17.13
CA ALA A 261 15.91 5.79 17.65
C ALA A 261 15.72 6.22 19.10
N TYR A 262 14.58 6.83 19.41
CA TYR A 262 14.21 7.25 20.77
C TYR A 262 14.33 6.12 21.81
N PHE A 263 13.83 4.92 21.51
CA PHE A 263 13.95 3.78 22.41
C PHE A 263 15.36 3.19 22.46
N VAL A 264 16.13 3.26 21.40
CA VAL A 264 17.51 2.80 21.38
C VAL A 264 18.44 3.70 22.20
N GLU A 265 18.20 5.02 22.13
CA GLU A 265 18.93 6.04 22.89
C GLU A 265 18.52 6.09 24.35
N ASN A 266 17.30 5.67 24.66
CA ASN A 266 16.76 5.61 26.02
C ASN A 266 16.55 4.16 26.48
N PRO A 267 17.63 3.37 26.68
CA PRO A 267 17.53 1.92 26.97
C PRO A 267 16.84 1.63 28.31
N HIS A 268 16.75 2.60 29.20
CA HIS A 268 16.03 2.48 30.47
C HIS A 268 14.51 2.36 30.29
N LEU A 269 13.98 2.79 29.14
CA LEU A 269 12.57 2.64 28.76
C LEU A 269 12.26 1.25 28.19
N LEU A 270 13.28 0.46 27.82
CA LEU A 270 13.11 -0.88 27.28
C LEU A 270 13.10 -1.92 28.41
N PRO A 271 12.01 -2.66 28.61
CA PRO A 271 12.03 -3.82 29.50
C PRO A 271 13.07 -4.85 29.06
N ASN A 272 13.69 -5.53 30.04
CA ASN A 272 14.79 -6.48 29.78
C ASN A 272 14.39 -7.70 28.94
N ASP A 273 13.08 -7.96 28.80
CA ASP A 273 12.52 -9.07 28.02
C ASP A 273 11.91 -8.62 26.69
N VAL A 274 12.11 -7.37 26.30
CA VAL A 274 11.55 -6.80 25.08
C VAL A 274 12.63 -6.54 24.03
N ARG A 275 12.47 -7.13 22.86
CA ARG A 275 13.20 -6.80 21.65
C ARG A 275 12.44 -5.74 20.87
N ILE A 276 13.08 -4.66 20.48
CA ILE A 276 12.52 -3.69 19.56
C ILE A 276 13.18 -3.84 18.18
N VAL A 277 12.34 -3.83 17.14
CA VAL A 277 12.76 -4.00 15.74
C VAL A 277 12.22 -2.83 14.93
N PHE A 278 13.09 -2.25 14.11
CA PHE A 278 12.70 -1.33 13.04
C PHE A 278 12.72 -2.06 11.70
N ALA A 279 11.69 -1.87 10.88
CA ALA A 279 11.64 -2.42 9.54
C ALA A 279 11.05 -1.40 8.55
N SER A 280 11.83 -1.00 7.54
CA SER A 280 11.34 -0.19 6.43
C SER A 280 11.30 -1.03 5.16
N PHE A 281 10.13 -1.11 4.54
CA PHE A 281 9.89 -2.02 3.42
C PHE A 281 9.98 -1.30 2.09
N GLY A 282 10.76 -1.87 1.15
CA GLY A 282 10.66 -1.54 -0.25
C GLY A 282 9.53 -2.35 -0.91
N GLY A 283 9.09 -1.92 -2.09
CA GLY A 283 8.13 -2.67 -2.88
C GLY A 283 6.76 -2.93 -2.23
N GLU A 284 6.36 -2.15 -1.26
CA GLU A 284 5.04 -2.26 -0.62
C GLU A 284 3.91 -1.96 -1.59
N ASN A 285 4.13 -0.99 -2.48
CA ASN A 285 3.18 -0.64 -3.54
C ASN A 285 3.06 -1.71 -4.63
N SER A 286 3.89 -2.74 -4.60
CA SER A 286 3.86 -3.92 -5.46
C SER A 286 3.28 -5.12 -4.69
N ALA A 287 2.01 -5.02 -4.31
CA ALA A 287 1.23 -6.05 -3.60
C ALA A 287 1.85 -6.49 -2.26
N HIS A 288 2.34 -5.53 -1.48
CA HIS A 288 3.00 -5.77 -0.17
C HIS A 288 4.21 -6.70 -0.27
N GLY A 289 5.03 -6.50 -1.32
CA GLY A 289 6.17 -7.38 -1.60
C GLY A 289 7.20 -7.41 -0.48
N GLY A 290 7.54 -6.25 0.09
CA GLY A 290 8.53 -6.10 1.16
C GLY A 290 8.10 -6.71 2.47
N SER A 291 6.93 -6.34 2.97
CA SER A 291 6.42 -6.86 4.23
C SER A 291 6.15 -8.37 4.16
N ARG A 292 5.62 -8.88 3.03
CA ARG A 292 5.49 -10.34 2.82
C ARG A 292 6.83 -11.06 2.77
N ALA A 293 7.84 -10.46 2.15
CA ALA A 293 9.19 -11.04 2.12
C ALA A 293 9.79 -11.09 3.54
N PHE A 294 9.61 -10.01 4.32
CA PHE A 294 10.05 -9.92 5.70
C PHE A 294 9.37 -10.98 6.58
N VAL A 295 8.05 -11.05 6.57
CA VAL A 295 7.27 -12.04 7.36
C VAL A 295 7.69 -13.48 7.02
N LYS A 296 7.98 -13.75 5.74
CA LYS A 296 8.43 -15.08 5.32
C LYS A 296 9.86 -15.40 5.78
N ALA A 297 10.73 -14.39 5.83
CA ALA A 297 12.13 -14.56 6.23
C ALA A 297 12.29 -14.68 7.77
N HIS A 298 11.41 -14.00 8.52
CA HIS A 298 11.50 -13.83 9.97
C HIS A 298 10.35 -14.56 10.69
N THR A 299 10.34 -15.87 10.62
CA THR A 299 9.32 -16.72 11.28
C THR A 299 9.42 -16.67 12.80
N GLU A 300 10.57 -16.24 13.35
CA GLU A 300 10.80 -16.01 14.77
C GLU A 300 9.92 -14.90 15.36
N PHE A 301 9.42 -13.99 14.53
CA PHE A 301 8.55 -12.90 14.96
C PHE A 301 7.04 -13.26 14.98
N GLY A 302 6.69 -14.54 14.98
CA GLY A 302 5.29 -14.98 14.96
C GLY A 302 4.41 -14.43 16.09
N ASN A 303 4.99 -14.12 17.25
CA ASN A 303 4.30 -13.53 18.40
C ASN A 303 4.54 -12.01 18.56
N ALA A 304 5.15 -11.37 17.58
CA ALA A 304 5.45 -9.95 17.65
C ALA A 304 4.17 -9.09 17.62
N LYS A 305 4.27 -7.90 18.23
CA LYS A 305 3.28 -6.84 18.07
C LYS A 305 3.85 -5.80 17.13
N VAL A 306 3.11 -5.43 16.10
CA VAL A 306 3.58 -4.60 14.99
C VAL A 306 2.79 -3.30 14.93
N LEU A 307 3.50 -2.20 15.11
CA LEU A 307 3.01 -0.85 14.83
C LEU A 307 3.52 -0.44 13.46
N ALA A 308 2.62 -0.32 12.49
CA ALA A 308 2.94 0.21 11.18
C ALA A 308 2.56 1.69 11.08
N ILE A 309 3.44 2.50 10.48
CA ILE A 309 3.18 3.91 10.18
C ILE A 309 3.35 4.08 8.66
N SER A 310 2.29 4.47 7.97
CA SER A 310 2.34 4.62 6.51
C SER A 310 1.37 5.66 5.98
N ASP A 311 1.68 6.20 4.81
CA ASP A 311 0.82 7.16 4.10
C ASP A 311 0.40 8.36 4.97
N ILE A 312 1.34 9.04 5.62
CA ILE A 312 1.09 10.26 6.40
C ILE A 312 1.14 11.46 5.44
N LEU A 313 -0.03 11.94 5.04
CA LEU A 313 -0.17 13.01 4.04
C LEU A 313 -0.78 14.30 4.59
N ASP A 314 -1.38 14.25 5.76
CA ASP A 314 -1.99 15.38 6.45
C ASP A 314 -2.08 15.11 7.97
N ASN A 315 -2.81 15.94 8.69
CA ASN A 315 -3.03 15.84 10.14
C ASN A 315 -4.27 15.04 10.53
N ASN A 316 -4.96 14.42 9.58
CA ASN A 316 -6.14 13.60 9.88
C ASN A 316 -5.73 12.17 10.18
N PHE A 317 -5.14 11.96 11.35
CA PHE A 317 -4.67 10.64 11.76
C PHE A 317 -5.83 9.64 11.86
N ALA A 318 -5.55 8.44 11.41
CA ALA A 318 -6.52 7.37 11.40
C ALA A 318 -5.85 6.00 11.59
N ILE A 319 -6.63 5.03 12.05
CA ILE A 319 -6.22 3.63 12.11
C ILE A 319 -7.02 2.77 11.14
N TYR A 320 -6.37 1.81 10.53
CA TYR A 320 -7.04 0.76 9.77
C TYR A 320 -7.44 -0.39 10.68
N THR A 321 -8.71 -0.76 10.68
CA THR A 321 -9.22 -1.92 11.45
C THR A 321 -9.12 -3.23 10.68
N GLY A 322 -8.77 -3.17 9.40
CA GLY A 322 -8.61 -4.32 8.55
C GLY A 322 -8.93 -4.03 7.08
N ASP A 323 -8.84 -5.07 6.27
CA ASP A 323 -9.25 -5.05 4.87
C ASP A 323 -10.51 -5.89 4.66
N HIS A 324 -11.65 -5.23 4.50
CA HIS A 324 -12.93 -5.91 4.32
C HIS A 324 -13.05 -6.64 2.98
N PHE A 325 -12.30 -6.21 1.95
CA PHE A 325 -12.30 -6.89 0.65
C PHE A 325 -11.57 -8.22 0.73
N LEU A 326 -10.42 -8.24 1.38
CA LEU A 326 -9.62 -9.45 1.60
C LEU A 326 -10.07 -10.23 2.85
N LYS A 327 -11.03 -9.73 3.61
CA LYS A 327 -11.49 -10.29 4.88
C LYS A 327 -10.37 -10.41 5.94
N ILE A 328 -9.40 -9.50 5.89
CA ILE A 328 -8.31 -9.41 6.85
C ILE A 328 -8.75 -8.50 7.99
N LYS A 329 -8.57 -8.95 9.24
CA LYS A 329 -8.80 -8.15 10.44
C LYS A 329 -7.46 -7.83 11.09
N HIS A 330 -7.26 -6.58 11.48
CA HIS A 330 -6.11 -6.21 12.27
C HIS A 330 -6.31 -6.57 13.74
N SER A 331 -5.22 -6.64 14.50
CA SER A 331 -5.25 -7.06 15.89
C SER A 331 -5.94 -6.02 16.78
N GLN A 332 -6.96 -6.46 17.52
CA GLN A 332 -7.66 -5.59 18.45
C GLN A 332 -6.71 -5.08 19.56
N LYS A 333 -5.77 -5.91 20.04
CA LYS A 333 -4.77 -5.49 21.03
C LYS A 333 -3.97 -4.28 20.56
N VAL A 334 -3.41 -4.32 19.35
CA VAL A 334 -2.63 -3.21 18.80
C VAL A 334 -3.51 -1.99 18.53
N LEU A 335 -4.75 -2.19 18.09
CA LEU A 335 -5.73 -1.11 17.89
C LEU A 335 -6.07 -0.41 19.20
N ASP A 336 -6.24 -1.17 20.27
CA ASP A 336 -6.55 -0.64 21.61
C ASP A 336 -5.36 0.15 22.16
N ALA A 337 -4.13 -0.36 22.04
CA ALA A 337 -2.91 0.35 22.43
C ALA A 337 -2.78 1.70 21.71
N ILE A 338 -2.97 1.73 20.38
CA ILE A 338 -2.94 3.00 19.61
C ILE A 338 -4.07 3.94 20.06
N SER A 339 -5.26 3.42 20.31
CA SER A 339 -6.42 4.22 20.71
C SER A 339 -6.27 4.80 22.11
N MET A 340 -5.67 4.05 23.03
CA MET A 340 -5.31 4.53 24.37
C MET A 340 -4.28 5.66 24.28
N SER A 341 -3.21 5.43 23.53
CA SER A 341 -2.16 6.44 23.31
C SER A 341 -2.70 7.73 22.69
N ALA A 342 -3.65 7.63 21.77
CA ALA A 342 -4.28 8.80 21.16
C ALA A 342 -5.09 9.62 22.18
N ARG A 343 -5.76 8.95 23.13
CA ARG A 343 -6.49 9.62 24.22
C ARG A 343 -5.53 10.29 25.20
N GLU A 344 -4.44 9.62 25.58
CA GLU A 344 -3.43 10.16 26.49
C GLU A 344 -2.72 11.39 25.91
N ARG A 345 -2.57 11.44 24.60
CA ARG A 345 -1.89 12.55 23.88
C ARG A 345 -2.85 13.58 23.30
N ASP A 346 -4.13 13.47 23.59
CA ASP A 346 -5.18 14.34 23.01
C ASP A 346 -5.10 14.43 21.47
N VAL A 347 -4.80 13.30 20.82
CA VAL A 347 -4.73 13.18 19.37
C VAL A 347 -6.07 12.67 18.85
N LEU A 348 -6.71 13.45 17.98
CA LEU A 348 -7.94 13.02 17.32
C LEU A 348 -7.63 11.90 16.31
N LEU A 349 -8.00 10.67 16.66
CA LEU A 349 -7.78 9.50 15.85
C LEU A 349 -9.08 9.01 15.21
N LYS A 350 -9.13 8.97 13.89
CA LYS A 350 -10.27 8.44 13.14
C LYS A 350 -10.11 6.95 12.88
N THR A 351 -11.23 6.24 12.79
CA THR A 351 -11.22 4.84 12.37
C THR A 351 -11.55 4.76 10.89
N TYR A 352 -10.65 4.17 10.10
CA TYR A 352 -10.93 3.85 8.71
C TYR A 352 -11.66 2.52 8.63
N ASP A 353 -12.98 2.60 8.45
CA ASP A 353 -13.82 1.45 8.19
C ASP A 353 -14.19 1.43 6.69
N ASN A 354 -13.67 0.44 5.98
CA ASN A 354 -13.86 0.26 4.54
C ASN A 354 -15.24 -0.33 4.18
N LYS A 355 -16.34 0.10 4.84
CA LYS A 355 -17.69 -0.44 4.60
C LYS A 355 -18.29 -0.03 3.25
N SER A 356 -17.98 1.16 2.74
CA SER A 356 -18.54 1.58 1.44
C SER A 356 -17.77 0.98 0.26
N LEU A 357 -18.46 0.63 -0.82
CA LEU A 357 -17.86 0.10 -2.04
C LEU A 357 -16.80 1.06 -2.63
N ILE A 358 -17.07 2.37 -2.57
CA ILE A 358 -16.15 3.41 -3.06
C ILE A 358 -14.90 3.48 -2.17
N ASN A 359 -15.06 3.34 -0.84
CA ASN A 359 -13.92 3.27 0.08
C ASN A 359 -13.12 1.99 -0.14
N LYS A 360 -13.80 0.86 -0.35
CA LYS A 360 -13.17 -0.42 -0.71
C LYS A 360 -12.30 -0.29 -1.97
N LEU A 361 -12.82 0.32 -3.02
CA LEU A 361 -12.09 0.53 -4.28
C LEU A 361 -10.94 1.55 -4.16
N SER A 362 -11.06 2.55 -3.31
CA SER A 362 -9.97 3.53 -3.09
C SER A 362 -8.84 3.02 -2.19
N CYS A 363 -9.11 2.00 -1.36
CA CYS A 363 -8.17 1.40 -0.41
C CYS A 363 -7.77 -0.04 -0.81
N LEU A 364 -7.88 -0.39 -2.09
CA LEU A 364 -7.59 -1.74 -2.62
C LEU A 364 -6.15 -2.24 -2.37
N HIS A 365 -5.26 -1.40 -1.87
CA HIS A 365 -3.89 -1.81 -1.52
C HIS A 365 -3.76 -2.32 -0.08
N GLY A 366 -4.79 -2.18 0.74
CA GLY A 366 -4.68 -2.48 2.16
C GLY A 366 -3.64 -1.61 2.87
N SER A 367 -3.11 -2.12 3.95
CA SER A 367 -2.01 -1.52 4.71
C SER A 367 -0.86 -2.51 4.87
N ILE A 368 0.31 -2.04 5.29
CA ILE A 368 1.47 -2.88 5.63
C ILE A 368 1.06 -4.00 6.60
N SER A 369 0.18 -3.68 7.55
CA SER A 369 -0.34 -4.65 8.53
C SER A 369 -1.07 -5.84 7.91
N ASN A 370 -1.55 -5.75 6.67
CA ASN A 370 -2.22 -6.88 6.01
C ASN A 370 -1.29 -8.10 5.87
N ALA A 371 -0.01 -7.89 5.53
CA ALA A 371 0.96 -8.97 5.38
C ALA A 371 1.22 -9.70 6.72
N PHE A 372 1.28 -8.93 7.80
CA PHE A 372 1.44 -9.48 9.16
C PHE A 372 0.17 -10.19 9.64
N ALA A 373 -1.00 -9.59 9.43
CA ALA A 373 -2.28 -10.17 9.81
C ALA A 373 -2.59 -11.47 9.03
N GLU A 374 -2.21 -11.57 7.74
CA GLU A 374 -2.29 -12.81 6.96
C GLU A 374 -1.42 -13.93 7.56
N ALA A 375 -0.35 -13.58 8.25
CA ALA A 375 0.53 -14.52 8.98
C ALA A 375 0.14 -14.73 10.46
N ASN A 376 -1.01 -14.20 10.89
CA ASN A 376 -1.49 -14.19 12.26
C ASN A 376 -0.59 -13.45 13.26
N ILE A 377 0.20 -12.48 12.80
CA ILE A 377 1.02 -11.60 13.64
C ILE A 377 0.16 -10.39 14.04
N HIS A 378 0.20 -10.02 15.32
CA HIS A 378 -0.56 -8.90 15.85
C HIS A 378 -0.08 -7.58 15.24
N SER A 379 -0.93 -6.90 14.45
CA SER A 379 -0.53 -5.68 13.74
C SER A 379 -1.67 -4.70 13.56
N ALA A 380 -1.34 -3.41 13.53
CA ALA A 380 -2.23 -2.34 13.10
C ALA A 380 -1.42 -1.19 12.48
N THR A 381 -2.09 -0.34 11.70
CA THR A 381 -1.45 0.76 10.95
C THR A 381 -2.04 2.10 11.35
N ILE A 382 -1.16 3.05 11.69
CA ILE A 382 -1.46 4.49 11.76
C ILE A 382 -1.24 5.08 10.36
N THR A 383 -2.19 5.88 9.91
CA THR A 383 -2.16 6.57 8.61
C THR A 383 -2.78 7.96 8.75
N ALA A 384 -2.48 8.85 7.81
CA ALA A 384 -3.16 10.13 7.68
C ALA A 384 -3.45 10.38 6.20
N LYS A 385 -4.46 9.66 5.70
CA LYS A 385 -4.81 9.65 4.29
C LYS A 385 -6.10 10.38 4.06
N HIS A 386 -6.03 11.65 3.70
CA HIS A 386 -7.20 12.37 3.23
C HIS A 386 -7.50 11.98 1.78
N ARG A 387 -8.79 11.82 1.46
CA ARG A 387 -9.26 11.45 0.12
C ARG A 387 -8.87 12.44 -0.98
N GLU A 388 -8.58 13.67 -0.60
CA GLU A 388 -8.36 14.81 -1.50
C GLU A 388 -6.97 15.46 -1.35
N ALA A 389 -6.17 15.06 -0.36
CA ALA A 389 -4.83 15.58 -0.18
C ALA A 389 -3.94 15.16 -1.33
N ILE A 390 -3.66 16.12 -2.18
CA ILE A 390 -2.77 15.96 -3.32
C ILE A 390 -1.32 16.04 -2.85
N GLU A 391 -1.05 16.92 -1.90
CA GLU A 391 0.16 17.08 -1.12
C GLU A 391 -0.23 17.94 0.09
N GLY A 392 -0.41 17.31 1.25
CA GLY A 392 -0.58 18.05 2.50
C GLY A 392 0.79 18.44 3.04
N ILE A 393 0.96 19.69 3.43
CA ILE A 393 2.11 20.07 4.25
C ILE A 393 1.84 19.53 5.65
N VAL A 394 2.61 18.54 6.08
CA VAL A 394 2.56 18.08 7.46
C VAL A 394 3.28 19.12 8.31
N ARG A 395 2.56 19.73 9.25
CA ARG A 395 3.11 20.80 10.09
C ARG A 395 3.96 20.21 11.20
N ARG A 396 4.90 21.00 11.73
CA ARG A 396 5.74 20.60 12.86
C ARG A 396 4.93 20.07 14.05
N ASP A 397 3.83 20.72 14.41
CA ASP A 397 2.93 20.29 15.49
C ASP A 397 2.28 18.92 15.21
N ASP A 398 1.99 18.60 13.95
CA ASP A 398 1.40 17.33 13.57
C ASP A 398 2.45 16.20 13.61
N VAL A 399 3.70 16.51 13.26
CA VAL A 399 4.85 15.61 13.43
C VAL A 399 5.06 15.29 14.91
N ALA A 400 5.08 16.31 15.79
CA ALA A 400 5.21 16.15 17.23
C ALA A 400 4.10 15.25 17.80
N LYS A 401 2.84 15.47 17.38
CA LYS A 401 1.70 14.64 17.78
C LYS A 401 1.83 13.21 17.32
N LEU A 402 2.25 12.99 16.07
CA LEU A 402 2.41 11.66 15.52
C LEU A 402 3.56 10.91 16.20
N PHE A 403 4.68 11.59 16.45
CA PHE A 403 5.81 11.02 17.17
C PHE A 403 5.41 10.63 18.60
N ALA A 404 4.80 11.56 19.38
CA ALA A 404 4.32 11.29 20.72
C ALA A 404 3.31 10.12 20.76
N LEU A 405 2.37 10.08 19.81
CA LEU A 405 1.42 8.99 19.63
C LEU A 405 2.14 7.66 19.39
N SER A 406 3.13 7.66 18.52
CA SER A 406 3.87 6.45 18.12
C SER A 406 4.72 5.91 19.28
N VAL A 407 5.43 6.78 19.99
CA VAL A 407 6.24 6.41 21.15
C VAL A 407 5.35 5.86 22.27
N THR A 408 4.23 6.52 22.58
CA THR A 408 3.29 6.07 23.60
C THR A 408 2.65 4.73 23.22
N ALA A 409 2.30 4.53 21.93
CA ALA A 409 1.75 3.27 21.45
C ALA A 409 2.75 2.11 21.55
N VAL A 410 4.02 2.36 21.24
CA VAL A 410 5.10 1.36 21.42
C VAL A 410 5.26 1.02 22.90
N ASN A 411 5.23 2.02 23.80
CA ASN A 411 5.31 1.77 25.23
C ASN A 411 4.17 0.84 25.71
N HIS A 412 2.91 1.13 25.35
CA HIS A 412 1.78 0.24 25.69
C HIS A 412 1.94 -1.17 25.11
N LEU A 413 2.48 -1.30 23.89
CA LEU A 413 2.74 -2.60 23.30
C LEU A 413 3.84 -3.39 24.02
N MET A 414 4.77 -2.69 24.70
CA MET A 414 5.80 -3.34 25.53
C MET A 414 5.28 -3.78 26.89
N GLU A 415 4.30 -3.06 27.45
CA GLU A 415 3.72 -3.37 28.77
C GLU A 415 2.79 -4.57 28.76
N GLU A 416 2.04 -4.82 27.67
CA GLU A 416 1.16 -5.97 27.50
C GLU A 416 1.91 -7.27 27.17
#